data_f0cb8f88701224ade5a499788777040b
#
_entry.id   f0cb8f88701224ade5a499788777040b
#
_cell.length_a   1.000
_cell.length_b   1.000
_cell.length_c   1.000
_cell.angle_alpha   90.00
_cell.angle_beta   90.00
_cell.angle_gamma   90.00
#
_symmetry.space_group_name_H-M   'P 1'
#
loop_
_entity.id
_entity.type
_entity.pdbx_description
1 polymer ?
#
loop_
_entity_poly.entity_id
_entity_poly.type
_entity_poly.pdbx_seq_one_letter_code
_entity_poly.pdbx_strand_id
1 'polypeptide(L)'
;MSRQMWTESLAWATADGTAVANTTTETIIFPNVTIPANYMQDGRVLRMRAFGKLSTTGTPTITFTIRWGGVGGTVLAISEAITCASGAANTNWSIEAFVQTRTNGSSGALLVFGDVTVALTASTNTSGVFSVSGFDAPAQVTADLTADTALSLTADWSAASASNTLTGMLYTVESLN
;
A
#
# COMPACT_ATOMS: atom_id res chain seq x y z
N MET A 1 23.32 -26.80 -8.64
CA MET A 1 22.84 -26.28 -7.34
C MET A 1 21.32 -26.22 -7.38
N SER A 2 20.64 -26.98 -6.53
CA SER A 2 19.18 -26.87 -6.37
C SER A 2 18.90 -25.55 -5.63
N ARG A 3 18.31 -24.56 -6.29
CA ARG A 3 17.79 -23.38 -5.61
C ARG A 3 16.39 -23.72 -5.11
N GLN A 4 16.23 -23.90 -3.82
CA GLN A 4 14.92 -23.94 -3.22
C GLN A 4 14.37 -22.51 -3.26
N MET A 5 13.38 -22.27 -4.08
CA MET A 5 12.60 -21.05 -4.07
C MET A 5 11.36 -21.29 -3.19
N TRP A 6 11.23 -20.54 -2.14
CA TRP A 6 10.08 -20.56 -1.25
C TRP A 6 9.60 -19.14 -1.01
N THR A 7 8.31 -18.99 -0.90
CA THR A 7 7.68 -17.73 -0.50
C THR A 7 7.39 -17.81 0.98
N GLU A 8 7.84 -16.81 1.74
CA GLU A 8 7.53 -16.67 3.15
C GLU A 8 6.40 -15.67 3.34
N SER A 9 5.35 -16.05 4.04
CA SER A 9 4.26 -15.15 4.38
C SER A 9 4.60 -14.38 5.66
N LEU A 10 4.78 -13.06 5.55
CA LEU A 10 5.13 -12.20 6.68
C LEU A 10 3.88 -11.67 7.39
N ALA A 11 2.80 -11.45 6.65
CA ALA A 11 1.55 -10.97 7.20
C ALA A 11 0.37 -11.35 6.31
N TRP A 12 -0.80 -11.49 6.96
CA TRP A 12 -2.09 -11.67 6.30
C TRP A 12 -3.20 -11.08 7.18
N ALA A 13 -4.31 -10.67 6.56
CA ALA A 13 -5.51 -10.26 7.29
C ALA A 13 -6.40 -11.48 7.58
N THR A 14 -6.93 -11.56 8.79
CA THR A 14 -7.94 -12.57 9.21
C THR A 14 -9.32 -11.97 9.40
N ALA A 15 -9.42 -10.63 9.28
CA ALA A 15 -10.67 -9.87 9.40
C ALA A 15 -10.55 -8.58 8.59
N ASP A 16 -11.69 -7.95 8.31
CA ASP A 16 -11.73 -6.63 7.68
C ASP A 16 -10.98 -5.62 8.55
N GLY A 17 -10.24 -4.72 7.92
CA GLY A 17 -9.61 -3.59 8.56
C GLY A 17 -10.64 -2.55 9.04
N THR A 18 -10.22 -1.65 9.92
CA THR A 18 -11.03 -0.49 10.27
C THR A 18 -11.17 0.42 9.06
N ALA A 19 -12.40 0.85 8.77
CA ALA A 19 -12.64 1.73 7.64
C ALA A 19 -11.94 3.08 7.82
N VAL A 20 -11.19 3.51 6.81
CA VAL A 20 -10.69 4.88 6.68
C VAL A 20 -11.85 5.74 6.21
N ALA A 21 -12.44 6.51 7.12
CA ALA A 21 -13.66 7.28 6.87
C ALA A 21 -13.68 8.59 7.65
N ASN A 22 -14.41 9.57 7.14
CA ASN A 22 -14.63 10.87 7.78
C ASN A 22 -13.34 11.60 8.20
N THR A 23 -12.29 11.46 7.43
CA THR A 23 -10.98 12.06 7.71
C THR A 23 -10.25 12.41 6.42
N THR A 24 -9.46 13.47 6.47
CA THR A 24 -8.45 13.81 5.45
C THR A 24 -7.04 13.51 5.96
N THR A 25 -6.93 12.94 7.16
CA THR A 25 -5.64 12.55 7.71
C THR A 25 -5.26 11.18 7.18
N GLU A 26 -4.03 11.03 6.74
CA GLU A 26 -3.48 9.75 6.32
C GLU A 26 -3.64 8.70 7.43
N THR A 27 -4.20 7.56 7.09
CA THR A 27 -4.58 6.52 8.04
C THR A 27 -4.17 5.14 7.51
N ILE A 28 -3.71 4.25 8.40
CA ILE A 28 -3.38 2.87 8.03
C ILE A 28 -4.65 2.10 7.63
N ILE A 29 -4.54 1.31 6.55
CA ILE A 29 -5.64 0.46 6.05
C ILE A 29 -5.64 -0.89 6.77
N PHE A 30 -4.47 -1.43 7.07
CA PHE A 30 -4.26 -2.70 7.78
C PHE A 30 -3.23 -2.53 8.89
N PRO A 31 -3.22 -3.40 9.91
CA PRO A 31 -2.15 -3.40 10.90
C PRO A 31 -0.77 -3.41 10.24
N ASN A 32 0.15 -2.65 10.81
CA ASN A 32 1.53 -2.58 10.32
C ASN A 32 2.19 -3.96 10.34
N VAL A 33 3.00 -4.22 9.32
CA VAL A 33 3.85 -5.42 9.27
C VAL A 33 5.21 -5.07 9.83
N THR A 34 5.61 -5.72 10.91
CA THR A 34 6.98 -5.54 11.44
C THR A 34 7.96 -6.32 10.58
N ILE A 35 8.87 -5.60 9.94
CA ILE A 35 10.01 -6.17 9.23
C ILE A 35 11.20 -6.18 10.21
N PRO A 36 11.76 -7.37 10.53
CA PRO A 36 12.86 -7.46 11.47
C PRO A 36 14.13 -6.75 11.00
N ALA A 37 14.95 -6.32 11.94
CA ALA A 37 16.26 -5.75 11.68
C ALA A 37 17.09 -6.66 10.75
N ASN A 38 17.72 -6.07 9.76
CA ASN A 38 18.55 -6.76 8.78
C ASN A 38 17.83 -7.85 7.95
N TYR A 39 16.51 -7.89 7.97
CA TYR A 39 15.74 -8.83 7.14
C TYR A 39 15.87 -8.51 5.65
N MET A 40 15.88 -7.23 5.31
CA MET A 40 15.96 -6.73 3.93
C MET A 40 17.39 -6.76 3.40
N GLN A 41 17.86 -7.97 3.03
CA GLN A 41 19.16 -8.16 2.39
C GLN A 41 19.15 -7.72 0.92
N ASP A 42 20.34 -7.47 0.34
CA ASP A 42 20.49 -7.08 -1.06
C ASP A 42 19.75 -8.04 -2.01
N GLY A 43 18.91 -7.49 -2.85
CA GLY A 43 18.10 -8.24 -3.79
C GLY A 43 16.80 -8.84 -3.23
N ARG A 44 16.56 -8.76 -1.91
CA ARG A 44 15.29 -9.24 -1.33
C ARG A 44 14.11 -8.47 -1.88
N VAL A 45 13.04 -9.21 -2.18
CA VAL A 45 11.80 -8.65 -2.72
C VAL A 45 10.64 -9.05 -1.82
N LEU A 46 9.91 -8.06 -1.32
CA LEU A 46 8.61 -8.26 -0.70
C LEU A 46 7.52 -7.97 -1.74
N ARG A 47 6.48 -8.80 -1.75
CA ARG A 47 5.24 -8.55 -2.46
C ARG A 47 4.15 -8.22 -1.45
N MET A 48 3.53 -7.05 -1.61
CA MET A 48 2.36 -6.62 -0.85
C MET A 48 1.14 -6.68 -1.75
N ARG A 49 0.07 -7.32 -1.30
CA ARG A 49 -1.23 -7.36 -1.98
C ARG A 49 -2.33 -7.02 -1.00
N ALA A 50 -3.22 -6.13 -1.42
CA ALA A 50 -4.38 -5.77 -0.63
C ALA A 50 -5.59 -5.58 -1.52
N PHE A 51 -6.75 -5.93 -0.98
CA PHE A 51 -8.04 -5.86 -1.66
C PHE A 51 -9.09 -5.36 -0.66
N GLY A 52 -10.09 -4.68 -1.16
CA GLY A 52 -11.16 -4.21 -0.31
C GLY A 52 -12.28 -3.55 -1.07
N LYS A 53 -13.08 -2.80 -0.35
CA LYS A 53 -14.22 -2.05 -0.86
C LYS A 53 -14.11 -0.58 -0.51
N LEU A 54 -14.68 0.27 -1.36
CA LEU A 54 -14.83 1.70 -1.10
C LEU A 54 -16.26 2.17 -1.42
N SER A 55 -16.68 3.19 -0.68
CA SER A 55 -17.90 3.94 -0.97
C SER A 55 -17.58 5.42 -0.95
N THR A 56 -18.31 6.21 -1.75
CA THR A 56 -18.05 7.64 -1.90
C THR A 56 -19.33 8.43 -2.02
N THR A 57 -19.26 9.71 -1.62
CA THR A 57 -20.24 10.73 -1.97
C THR A 57 -19.53 11.89 -2.66
N GLY A 58 -20.16 12.49 -3.66
CA GLY A 58 -19.46 13.43 -4.52
C GLY A 58 -18.34 12.76 -5.32
N THR A 59 -17.31 13.49 -5.64
CA THR A 59 -16.12 13.01 -6.39
C THR A 59 -14.84 13.27 -5.58
N PRO A 60 -14.67 12.67 -4.39
CA PRO A 60 -13.44 12.85 -3.63
C PRO A 60 -12.26 12.21 -4.38
N THR A 61 -11.04 12.65 -4.08
CA THR A 61 -9.86 11.90 -4.44
C THR A 61 -9.37 11.06 -3.27
N ILE A 62 -8.72 9.95 -3.59
CA ILE A 62 -8.02 9.09 -2.65
C ILE A 62 -6.56 8.93 -3.08
N THR A 63 -5.66 8.95 -2.11
CA THR A 63 -4.22 8.69 -2.31
C THR A 63 -3.82 7.47 -1.49
N PHE A 64 -3.06 6.56 -2.10
CA PHE A 64 -2.48 5.40 -1.41
C PHE A 64 -0.99 5.62 -1.22
N THR A 65 -0.50 5.31 -0.02
CA THR A 65 0.93 5.47 0.30
C THR A 65 1.47 4.20 0.96
N ILE A 66 2.67 3.79 0.55
CA ILE A 66 3.45 2.72 1.19
C ILE A 66 4.58 3.38 1.96
N ARG A 67 4.69 3.07 3.27
CA ARG A 67 5.65 3.72 4.17
C ARG A 67 6.54 2.72 4.89
N TRP A 68 7.74 3.18 5.16
CA TRP A 68 8.74 2.54 6.04
C TRP A 68 8.83 3.33 7.33
N GLY A 69 8.37 2.74 8.44
CA GLY A 69 8.33 3.39 9.74
C GLY A 69 6.93 3.85 10.20
N GLY A 70 5.84 3.29 9.64
CA GLY A 70 4.47 3.68 9.99
C GLY A 70 4.01 4.96 9.30
N VAL A 71 2.86 5.51 9.73
CA VAL A 71 2.23 6.71 9.12
C VAL A 71 3.15 7.93 9.08
N GLY A 72 4.01 8.10 10.08
CA GLY A 72 5.00 9.20 10.11
C GLY A 72 6.35 8.86 9.47
N GLY A 73 6.49 7.65 8.95
CA GLY A 73 7.75 7.14 8.39
C GLY A 73 8.03 7.61 6.97
N THR A 74 9.15 7.11 6.44
CA THR A 74 9.60 7.42 5.08
C THR A 74 8.60 6.93 4.04
N VAL A 75 8.20 7.78 3.11
CA VAL A 75 7.39 7.40 1.95
C VAL A 75 8.25 6.58 1.01
N LEU A 76 7.88 5.32 0.78
CA LEU A 76 8.52 4.44 -0.20
C LEU A 76 7.90 4.60 -1.58
N ALA A 77 6.57 4.71 -1.62
CA ALA A 77 5.81 4.89 -2.84
C ALA A 77 4.46 5.55 -2.52
N ILE A 78 3.94 6.28 -3.49
CA ILE A 78 2.67 7.00 -3.38
C ILE A 78 1.97 6.97 -4.75
N SER A 79 0.65 6.86 -4.75
CA SER A 79 -0.15 7.05 -5.96
C SER A 79 -0.38 8.54 -6.21
N GLU A 80 -0.77 8.90 -7.43
CA GLU A 80 -1.44 10.18 -7.64
C GLU A 80 -2.76 10.27 -6.85
N ALA A 81 -3.33 11.46 -6.75
CA ALA A 81 -4.66 11.66 -6.19
C ALA A 81 -5.73 11.13 -7.17
N ILE A 82 -6.25 9.95 -6.91
CA ILE A 82 -7.18 9.23 -7.79
C ILE A 82 -8.60 9.76 -7.57
N THR A 83 -9.20 10.36 -8.60
CA THR A 83 -10.59 10.82 -8.53
C THR A 83 -11.54 9.63 -8.53
N CYS A 84 -12.31 9.49 -7.45
CA CYS A 84 -13.30 8.43 -7.30
C CYS A 84 -14.64 8.78 -7.96
N ALA A 85 -15.40 7.74 -8.31
CA ALA A 85 -16.77 7.92 -8.81
C ALA A 85 -17.67 8.55 -7.76
N SER A 86 -18.63 9.39 -8.18
CA SER A 86 -19.68 9.85 -7.29
C SER A 86 -20.68 8.73 -7.02
N GLY A 87 -21.04 8.55 -5.74
CA GLY A 87 -22.05 7.57 -5.32
C GLY A 87 -21.59 6.11 -5.47
N ALA A 88 -20.28 5.84 -5.47
CA ALA A 88 -19.80 4.48 -5.40
C ALA A 88 -20.28 3.81 -4.11
N ALA A 89 -20.77 2.57 -4.22
CA ALA A 89 -21.34 1.81 -3.11
C ALA A 89 -20.67 0.44 -3.04
N ASN A 90 -19.72 0.28 -2.12
CA ASN A 90 -18.95 -0.96 -1.92
C ASN A 90 -18.28 -1.46 -3.20
N THR A 91 -17.79 -0.55 -4.04
CA THR A 91 -17.00 -0.92 -5.22
C THR A 91 -15.63 -1.46 -4.78
N ASN A 92 -15.06 -2.36 -5.56
CA ASN A 92 -13.77 -2.96 -5.23
C ASN A 92 -12.61 -2.01 -5.50
N TRP A 93 -11.57 -2.15 -4.69
CA TRP A 93 -10.23 -1.63 -4.96
C TRP A 93 -9.21 -2.74 -4.70
N SER A 94 -8.06 -2.63 -5.33
CA SER A 94 -6.94 -3.53 -5.07
C SER A 94 -5.61 -2.82 -5.28
N ILE A 95 -4.57 -3.29 -4.60
CA ILE A 95 -3.18 -2.86 -4.80
C ILE A 95 -2.28 -4.08 -4.82
N GLU A 96 -1.32 -4.08 -5.74
CA GLU A 96 -0.17 -4.98 -5.72
C GLU A 96 1.09 -4.15 -5.86
N ALA A 97 2.04 -4.35 -4.95
CA ALA A 97 3.30 -3.63 -4.96
C ALA A 97 4.46 -4.55 -4.59
N PHE A 98 5.62 -4.26 -5.17
CA PHE A 98 6.88 -4.94 -4.92
C PHE A 98 7.86 -3.97 -4.28
N VAL A 99 8.42 -4.35 -3.13
CA VAL A 99 9.46 -3.60 -2.42
C VAL A 99 10.77 -4.38 -2.54
N GLN A 100 11.72 -3.84 -3.28
CA GLN A 100 13.01 -4.48 -3.51
C GLN A 100 14.14 -3.75 -2.80
N THR A 101 14.97 -4.49 -2.08
CA THR A 101 16.23 -3.96 -1.54
C THR A 101 17.28 -3.88 -2.66
N ARG A 102 17.82 -2.69 -2.86
CA ARG A 102 18.96 -2.43 -3.75
C ARG A 102 20.28 -2.50 -3.00
N THR A 103 20.31 -1.96 -1.80
CA THR A 103 21.45 -1.96 -0.89
C THR A 103 20.92 -2.05 0.53
N ASN A 104 21.45 -2.92 1.38
CA ASN A 104 21.07 -2.99 2.78
C ASN A 104 21.89 -2.02 3.65
N GLY A 105 21.64 -2.01 4.97
CA GLY A 105 22.36 -1.21 5.94
C GLY A 105 21.58 -0.02 6.47
N SER A 106 22.21 0.80 7.32
CA SER A 106 21.59 1.97 7.95
C SER A 106 21.27 3.12 6.98
N SER A 107 21.89 3.10 5.81
CA SER A 107 21.58 3.97 4.67
C SER A 107 21.19 3.11 3.47
N GLY A 108 20.39 2.07 3.73
CA GLY A 108 19.94 1.15 2.70
C GLY A 108 19.05 1.83 1.66
N ALA A 109 18.91 1.19 0.50
CA ALA A 109 18.10 1.71 -0.59
C ALA A 109 17.01 0.71 -0.97
N LEU A 110 15.77 1.16 -0.94
CA LEU A 110 14.59 0.43 -1.38
C LEU A 110 14.05 1.01 -2.68
N LEU A 111 13.56 0.14 -3.56
CA LEU A 111 12.85 0.52 -4.77
C LEU A 111 11.46 -0.10 -4.73
N VAL A 112 10.43 0.68 -5.00
CA VAL A 112 9.04 0.22 -4.98
C VAL A 112 8.38 0.46 -6.33
N PHE A 113 7.70 -0.59 -6.81
CA PHE A 113 6.79 -0.53 -7.95
C PHE A 113 5.49 -1.22 -7.59
N GLY A 114 4.39 -0.66 -8.04
CA GLY A 114 3.10 -1.29 -7.89
C GLY A 114 2.02 -0.55 -8.64
N ASP A 115 0.85 -1.15 -8.62
CA ASP A 115 -0.35 -0.61 -9.21
C ASP A 115 -1.49 -0.68 -8.22
N VAL A 116 -2.32 0.35 -8.21
CA VAL A 116 -3.60 0.37 -7.52
C VAL A 116 -4.73 0.42 -8.54
N THR A 117 -5.74 -0.38 -8.35
CA THR A 117 -6.95 -0.40 -9.16
C THR A 117 -8.11 0.13 -8.32
N VAL A 118 -8.82 1.13 -8.85
CA VAL A 118 -9.99 1.73 -8.20
C VAL A 118 -11.12 1.81 -9.21
N ALA A 119 -12.36 1.52 -8.80
CA ALA A 119 -13.53 1.70 -9.64
C ALA A 119 -13.77 3.19 -9.93
N LEU A 120 -13.86 3.54 -11.21
CA LEU A 120 -14.06 4.91 -11.69
C LEU A 120 -15.54 5.27 -11.91
N THR A 121 -16.44 4.28 -11.86
CA THR A 121 -17.88 4.49 -12.02
C THR A 121 -18.66 3.72 -10.97
N ALA A 122 -19.78 4.29 -10.52
CA ALA A 122 -20.62 3.67 -9.49
C ALA A 122 -21.50 2.53 -10.04
N SER A 123 -21.79 2.53 -11.33
CA SER A 123 -22.78 1.64 -11.95
C SER A 123 -22.22 0.62 -12.96
N THR A 124 -20.99 0.80 -13.35
CA THR A 124 -20.28 -0.12 -14.27
C THR A 124 -18.94 -0.45 -13.63
N ASN A 125 -18.50 -1.68 -13.69
CA ASN A 125 -17.19 -2.08 -13.16
C ASN A 125 -16.01 -1.52 -13.98
N THR A 126 -16.10 -0.26 -14.41
CA THR A 126 -14.99 0.43 -15.06
C THR A 126 -14.00 0.81 -13.98
N SER A 127 -12.82 0.22 -14.02
CA SER A 127 -11.74 0.49 -13.10
C SER A 127 -10.59 1.18 -13.83
N GLY A 128 -9.93 2.11 -13.14
CA GLY A 128 -8.64 2.66 -13.54
C GLY A 128 -7.52 1.95 -12.83
N VAL A 129 -6.40 1.81 -13.52
CA VAL A 129 -5.14 1.32 -12.94
C VAL A 129 -4.19 2.51 -12.84
N PHE A 130 -3.66 2.74 -11.66
CA PHE A 130 -2.79 3.88 -11.34
C PHE A 130 -1.49 3.37 -10.75
N SER A 131 -0.36 3.92 -11.16
CA SER A 131 0.93 3.52 -10.61
C SER A 131 1.08 3.95 -9.16
N VAL A 132 1.68 3.09 -8.37
CA VAL A 132 2.17 3.36 -7.02
C VAL A 132 3.68 3.19 -7.03
N SER A 133 4.40 4.30 -7.15
CA SER A 133 5.87 4.33 -7.21
C SER A 133 6.36 5.61 -6.53
N GLY A 134 7.65 5.91 -6.61
CA GLY A 134 8.13 7.25 -6.24
C GLY A 134 7.44 8.32 -7.08
N PHE A 135 7.29 9.53 -6.54
CA PHE A 135 6.69 10.68 -7.24
C PHE A 135 7.28 10.84 -8.64
N ASP A 136 6.43 11.00 -9.65
CA ASP A 136 6.73 11.32 -11.05
C ASP A 136 7.63 10.32 -11.79
N ALA A 137 8.50 9.60 -11.08
CA ALA A 137 9.34 8.54 -11.66
C ALA A 137 9.77 7.55 -10.57
N PRO A 138 9.96 6.27 -10.93
CA PRO A 138 10.50 5.29 -10.01
C PRO A 138 11.87 5.72 -9.51
N ALA A 139 12.02 5.88 -8.20
CA ALA A 139 13.26 6.29 -7.58
C ALA A 139 13.60 5.38 -6.40
N GLN A 140 14.89 5.24 -6.11
CA GLN A 140 15.34 4.58 -4.89
C GLN A 140 15.10 5.51 -3.70
N VAL A 141 14.59 4.94 -2.61
CA VAL A 141 14.35 5.64 -1.35
C VAL A 141 15.33 5.13 -0.30
N THR A 142 16.01 6.05 0.36
CA THR A 142 16.93 5.70 1.45
C THR A 142 16.13 5.36 2.71
N ALA A 143 16.45 4.23 3.33
CA ALA A 143 15.82 3.74 4.55
C ALA A 143 16.83 3.01 5.44
N ASP A 144 16.70 3.14 6.77
CA ASP A 144 17.44 2.31 7.69
C ASP A 144 16.84 0.90 7.72
N LEU A 145 17.63 -0.11 7.35
CA LEU A 145 17.26 -1.51 7.30
C LEU A 145 17.87 -2.33 8.44
N THR A 146 18.57 -1.68 9.37
CA THR A 146 19.28 -2.32 10.49
C THR A 146 18.47 -2.40 11.78
N ALA A 147 17.27 -1.80 11.80
CA ALA A 147 16.36 -1.79 12.93
C ALA A 147 15.01 -2.42 12.57
N ASP A 148 14.31 -2.96 13.58
CA ASP A 148 12.91 -3.40 13.40
C ASP A 148 12.06 -2.22 12.95
N THR A 149 11.32 -2.39 11.87
CA THR A 149 10.57 -1.30 11.25
C THR A 149 9.21 -1.75 10.75
N ALA A 150 8.23 -0.85 10.83
CA ALA A 150 6.89 -1.08 10.30
C ALA A 150 6.82 -0.81 8.79
N LEU A 151 6.40 -1.80 8.02
CA LEU A 151 5.92 -1.61 6.65
C LEU A 151 4.42 -1.36 6.70
N SER A 152 3.95 -0.27 6.12
CA SER A 152 2.56 0.18 6.24
C SER A 152 1.96 0.51 4.88
N LEU A 153 0.68 0.17 4.72
CA LEU A 153 -0.17 0.64 3.63
C LEU A 153 -1.19 1.62 4.23
N THR A 154 -1.19 2.84 3.71
CA THR A 154 -2.04 3.94 4.19
C THR A 154 -2.88 4.52 3.07
N ALA A 155 -3.92 5.24 3.43
CA ALA A 155 -4.68 6.08 2.50
C ALA A 155 -5.14 7.36 3.17
N ASP A 156 -5.39 8.38 2.36
CA ASP A 156 -6.05 9.62 2.74
C ASP A 156 -7.10 10.05 1.71
N TRP A 157 -8.16 10.70 2.20
CA TRP A 157 -9.20 11.28 1.39
C TRP A 157 -9.00 12.78 1.24
N SER A 158 -9.33 13.35 0.08
CA SER A 158 -9.35 14.81 -0.11
C SER A 158 -10.48 15.52 0.65
N ALA A 159 -11.52 14.79 1.05
CA ALA A 159 -12.67 15.33 1.75
C ALA A 159 -13.12 14.40 2.89
N ALA A 160 -13.25 14.97 4.08
CA ALA A 160 -13.81 14.28 5.24
C ALA A 160 -15.34 14.14 5.07
N SER A 161 -15.80 12.90 4.94
CA SER A 161 -17.21 12.53 4.89
C SER A 161 -17.39 11.12 5.44
N ALA A 162 -18.43 10.93 6.26
CA ALA A 162 -18.78 9.60 6.77
C ALA A 162 -19.20 8.63 5.65
N SER A 163 -19.57 9.15 4.47
CA SER A 163 -19.93 8.37 3.29
C SER A 163 -18.72 8.06 2.40
N ASN A 164 -17.56 8.68 2.63
CA ASN A 164 -16.32 8.32 2.00
C ASN A 164 -15.62 7.28 2.88
N THR A 165 -15.66 6.02 2.48
CA THR A 165 -15.13 4.91 3.26
C THR A 165 -14.23 4.04 2.40
N LEU A 166 -13.09 3.65 2.95
CA LEU A 166 -12.19 2.66 2.38
C LEU A 166 -11.98 1.57 3.42
N THR A 167 -12.36 0.34 3.09
CA THR A 167 -12.18 -0.82 3.97
C THR A 167 -11.28 -1.83 3.28
N GLY A 168 -10.20 -2.24 3.95
CA GLY A 168 -9.38 -3.37 3.52
C GLY A 168 -10.00 -4.67 4.00
N MET A 169 -10.06 -5.68 3.14
CA MET A 169 -10.69 -6.97 3.43
C MET A 169 -9.74 -8.15 3.32
N LEU A 170 -8.78 -8.07 2.43
CA LEU A 170 -7.74 -9.08 2.26
C LEU A 170 -6.39 -8.38 2.13
N TYR A 171 -5.41 -8.91 2.82
CA TYR A 171 -4.06 -8.37 2.84
C TYR A 171 -3.04 -9.48 2.99
N THR A 172 -2.00 -9.48 2.19
CA THR A 172 -0.84 -10.35 2.33
C THR A 172 0.45 -9.58 2.08
N VAL A 173 1.47 -9.90 2.86
CA VAL A 173 2.86 -9.50 2.60
C VAL A 173 3.72 -10.75 2.58
N GLU A 174 4.45 -10.94 1.51
CA GLU A 174 5.24 -12.14 1.25
C GLU A 174 6.65 -11.77 0.85
N SER A 175 7.63 -12.49 1.36
CA SER A 175 9.00 -12.49 0.83
C SER A 175 9.09 -13.50 -0.30
N LEU A 176 9.59 -13.08 -1.46
CA LEU A 176 9.67 -13.92 -2.66
C LEU A 176 11.00 -14.65 -2.80
N ASN A 177 12.01 -14.31 -1.99
CA ASN A 177 13.35 -14.89 -2.02
C ASN A 177 14.10 -14.73 -0.69
#